data_03a8cd1f948dffc789c505dbdc5d4a3e
#
_entry.id   03a8cd1f948dffc789c505dbdc5d4a3e
#
_cell.length_a   1.000
_cell.length_b   1.000
_cell.length_c   1.000
_cell.angle_alpha   90.00
_cell.angle_beta   90.00
_cell.angle_gamma   90.00
#
_symmetry.space_group_name_H-M   'P 1'
#
loop_
_entity.id
_entity.type
_entity.pdbx_description
1 polymer ?
#
loop_
_entity_poly.entity_id
_entity_poly.type
_entity_poly.pdbx_seq_one_letter_code
_entity_poly.pdbx_strand_id
1 'polypeptide(L)'
;DIDTFAGSSIGERIKRAYAYGGVKREQPFVFEYDRQLVQGVIDLYFIEDGQLVIVDYKTDRVLRGRAGEDELRRRYSIQLDYYAMALSQITGLKVKEKVIYSFALGRSLTVE
;
A
#
# COMPACT_ATOMS: atom_id res chain seq x y z
N ASP A 1 -16.81 1.24 -0.71
CA ASP A 1 -17.10 1.27 0.73
C ASP A 1 -16.37 0.15 1.47
N ILE A 2 -16.57 0.06 2.75
CA ILE A 2 -15.89 -0.92 3.60
C ILE A 2 -16.26 -2.36 3.21
N ASP A 3 -17.53 -2.60 2.90
CA ASP A 3 -17.97 -3.93 2.51
C ASP A 3 -17.36 -4.36 1.18
N THR A 4 -17.30 -3.45 0.22
CA THR A 4 -16.65 -3.71 -1.07
C THR A 4 -15.17 -4.02 -0.88
N PHE A 5 -14.49 -3.26 -0.04
CA PHE A 5 -13.08 -3.50 0.28
C PHE A 5 -12.89 -4.88 0.93
N ALA A 6 -13.68 -5.19 1.95
CA ALA A 6 -13.55 -6.44 2.70
C ALA A 6 -13.75 -7.67 1.80
N GLY A 7 -14.62 -7.57 0.79
CA GLY A 7 -14.87 -8.66 -0.16
C GLY A 7 -13.93 -8.67 -1.36
N SER A 8 -13.03 -7.69 -1.47
CA SER A 8 -12.10 -7.62 -2.60
C SER A 8 -10.98 -8.65 -2.46
N SER A 9 -10.27 -8.88 -3.57
CA SER A 9 -9.11 -9.78 -3.57
C SER A 9 -8.06 -9.34 -2.55
N ILE A 10 -7.75 -8.05 -2.48
CA ILE A 10 -6.78 -7.54 -1.52
C ILE A 10 -7.30 -7.68 -0.09
N GLY A 11 -8.59 -7.43 0.14
CA GLY A 11 -9.21 -7.62 1.46
C GLY A 11 -9.11 -9.04 1.94
N GLU A 12 -9.34 -10.02 1.06
CA GLU A 12 -9.21 -11.43 1.41
C GLU A 12 -7.76 -11.79 1.75
N ARG A 13 -6.80 -11.25 1.03
CA ARG A 13 -5.38 -11.49 1.31
C ARG A 13 -4.98 -10.94 2.67
N ILE A 14 -5.49 -9.76 3.03
CA ILE A 14 -5.25 -9.15 4.35
C ILE A 14 -5.83 -10.05 5.46
N LYS A 15 -7.04 -10.56 5.27
CA LYS A 15 -7.65 -11.46 6.25
C LYS A 15 -6.81 -12.72 6.47
N ARG A 16 -6.29 -13.30 5.40
CA ARG A 16 -5.41 -14.47 5.53
C ARG A 16 -4.14 -14.15 6.29
N ALA A 17 -3.50 -13.01 5.98
CA ALA A 17 -2.29 -12.59 6.67
C ALA A 17 -2.57 -12.28 8.14
N TYR A 18 -3.73 -11.70 8.44
CA TYR A 18 -4.14 -11.38 9.81
C TYR A 18 -4.22 -12.64 10.68
N ALA A 19 -4.68 -13.74 10.11
CA ALA A 19 -4.79 -15.01 10.84
C ALA A 19 -3.44 -15.50 11.36
N TYR A 20 -2.33 -15.11 10.73
CA TYR A 20 -0.98 -15.49 11.14
C TYR A 20 -0.23 -14.36 11.83
N GLY A 21 -0.91 -13.26 12.18
CA GLY A 21 -0.27 -12.13 12.83
C GLY A 21 0.59 -11.28 11.91
N GLY A 22 0.43 -11.42 10.60
CA GLY A 22 1.27 -10.76 9.61
C GLY A 22 0.76 -9.42 9.10
N VAL A 23 -0.16 -8.75 9.81
CA VAL A 23 -0.72 -7.46 9.40
C VAL A 23 -0.29 -6.37 10.36
N LYS A 24 0.20 -5.25 9.83
CA LYS A 24 0.50 -4.03 10.58
C LYS A 24 -0.27 -2.86 9.98
N ARG A 25 -0.84 -2.03 10.83
CA ARG A 25 -1.61 -0.85 10.42
C ARG A 25 -0.98 0.40 10.98
N GLU A 26 -1.15 1.50 10.25
CA GLU A 26 -0.73 2.82 10.70
C GLU A 26 0.73 2.79 11.19
N GLN A 27 1.61 2.27 10.35
CA GLN A 27 3.02 2.12 10.68
C GLN A 27 3.75 3.43 10.43
N PRO A 28 4.18 4.15 11.49
CA PRO A 28 5.00 5.33 11.30
C PRO A 28 6.42 4.94 10.90
N PHE A 29 7.05 5.80 10.13
CA PHE A 29 8.44 5.58 9.74
C PHE A 29 9.19 6.90 9.64
N VAL A 30 10.50 6.81 9.85
CA VAL A 30 11.45 7.88 9.57
C VAL A 30 12.68 7.21 8.98
N PHE A 31 13.16 7.71 7.84
CA PHE A 31 14.44 7.24 7.30
C PHE A 31 15.12 8.37 6.55
N GLU A 32 16.45 8.22 6.37
CA GLU A 32 17.25 9.18 5.63
C GLU A 32 17.39 8.73 4.18
N TYR A 33 17.07 9.63 3.26
CA TYR A 33 17.25 9.41 1.85
C TYR A 33 17.83 10.67 1.23
N ASP A 34 18.97 10.53 0.53
CA ASP A 34 19.64 11.66 -0.13
C ASP A 34 19.87 12.84 0.84
N ARG A 35 20.35 12.53 2.06
CA ARG A 35 20.65 13.49 3.14
C ARG A 35 19.42 14.24 3.67
N GLN A 36 18.25 13.76 3.36
CA GLN A 36 17.01 14.34 3.87
C GLN A 36 16.27 13.32 4.70
N LEU A 37 15.59 13.79 5.74
CA LEU A 37 14.71 12.92 6.52
C LEU A 37 13.37 12.81 5.81
N VAL A 38 12.95 11.57 5.57
CA VAL A 38 11.64 11.25 5.04
C VAL A 38 10.84 10.58 6.13
N GLN A 39 9.66 11.11 6.42
CA GLN A 39 8.80 10.54 7.46
C GLN A 39 7.37 10.48 6.98
N GLY A 40 6.61 9.56 7.55
CA GLY A 40 5.20 9.40 7.21
C GLY A 40 4.59 8.25 7.98
N VAL A 41 3.39 7.88 7.58
CA VAL A 41 2.64 6.76 8.15
C VAL A 41 2.14 5.90 7.00
N ILE A 42 2.45 4.61 7.04
CA ILE A 42 1.95 3.64 6.08
C ILE A 42 0.62 3.11 6.59
N ASP A 43 -0.43 3.18 5.76
CA ASP A 43 -1.77 2.78 6.17
C ASP A 43 -1.80 1.34 6.64
N LEU A 44 -1.25 0.44 5.83
CA LEU A 44 -1.25 -0.99 6.13
C LEU A 44 -0.17 -1.68 5.32
N TYR A 45 0.47 -2.67 5.93
CA TYR A 45 1.25 -3.66 5.19
C TYR A 45 1.03 -5.03 5.78
N PHE A 46 1.27 -6.04 4.97
CA PHE A 46 1.18 -7.41 5.46
C PHE A 46 2.29 -8.27 4.84
N ILE A 47 2.53 -9.40 5.48
CA ILE A 47 3.53 -10.36 5.04
C ILE A 47 2.81 -11.50 4.34
N GLU A 48 3.26 -11.80 3.13
CA GLU A 48 2.72 -12.87 2.31
C GLU A 48 3.90 -13.57 1.64
N ASP A 49 4.02 -14.87 1.85
CA ASP A 49 5.14 -15.66 1.33
C ASP A 49 6.51 -15.10 1.73
N GLY A 50 6.60 -14.58 2.96
CA GLY A 50 7.85 -14.01 3.47
C GLY A 50 8.22 -12.66 2.90
N GLN A 51 7.33 -12.03 2.15
CA GLN A 51 7.56 -10.73 1.51
C GLN A 51 6.49 -9.73 1.91
N LEU A 52 6.78 -8.46 1.68
CA LEU A 52 5.89 -7.38 2.08
C LEU A 52 4.93 -6.98 0.95
N VAL A 53 3.67 -6.75 1.33
CA VAL A 53 2.68 -6.12 0.47
C VAL A 53 2.24 -4.84 1.17
N ILE A 54 2.36 -3.70 0.49
CA ILE A 54 1.98 -2.40 1.02
C ILE A 54 0.63 -2.02 0.44
N VAL A 55 -0.28 -1.58 1.30
CA VAL A 55 -1.60 -1.12 0.88
C VAL A 55 -1.81 0.30 1.37
N ASP A 56 -2.14 1.18 0.43
CA ASP A 56 -2.40 2.58 0.70
C ASP A 56 -3.83 2.91 0.26
N TYR A 57 -4.61 3.47 1.16
CA TYR A 57 -6.00 3.81 0.90
C TYR A 57 -6.10 5.23 0.34
N LYS A 58 -6.82 5.39 -0.78
CA LYS A 58 -7.03 6.70 -1.38
C LYS A 58 -8.51 6.96 -1.62
N THR A 59 -8.93 8.17 -1.34
CA THR A 59 -10.30 8.63 -1.55
C THR A 59 -10.43 9.61 -2.70
N ASP A 60 -9.32 9.91 -3.39
CA ASP A 60 -9.29 10.82 -4.53
C ASP A 60 -10.35 10.43 -5.56
N ARG A 61 -11.07 11.43 -6.02
CA ARG A 61 -12.00 11.23 -7.14
C ARG A 61 -11.25 11.37 -8.44
N VAL A 62 -11.34 10.37 -9.28
CA VAL A 62 -10.72 10.34 -10.61
C VAL A 62 -11.74 9.78 -11.60
N LEU A 63 -11.45 9.96 -12.88
CA LEU A 63 -12.29 9.40 -13.94
C LEU A 63 -12.26 7.87 -13.84
N ARG A 64 -13.39 7.24 -14.15
CA ARG A 64 -13.45 5.79 -14.21
C ARG A 64 -12.61 5.28 -15.38
N GLY A 65 -12.10 4.05 -15.22
CA GLY A 65 -11.32 3.39 -16.25
C GLY A 65 -9.83 3.70 -16.15
N ARG A 66 -9.12 3.35 -17.18
CA ARG A 66 -7.65 3.38 -17.20
C ARG A 66 -7.07 4.76 -16.95
N ALA A 67 -7.71 5.80 -17.49
CA ALA A 67 -7.22 7.16 -17.33
C ALA A 67 -7.17 7.57 -15.85
N GLY A 68 -8.20 7.27 -15.08
CA GLY A 68 -8.24 7.56 -13.66
C GLY A 68 -7.28 6.69 -12.87
N GLU A 69 -7.15 5.42 -13.25
CA GLU A 69 -6.20 4.51 -12.61
C GLU A 69 -4.76 5.00 -12.79
N ASP A 70 -4.41 5.39 -14.00
CA ASP A 70 -3.06 5.89 -14.29
C ASP A 70 -2.79 7.22 -13.60
N GLU A 71 -3.82 8.05 -13.44
CA GLU A 71 -3.72 9.29 -12.68
C GLU A 71 -3.34 9.04 -11.22
N LEU A 72 -3.99 8.06 -10.59
CA LEU A 72 -3.65 7.69 -9.22
C LEU A 72 -2.22 7.16 -9.11
N ARG A 73 -1.80 6.35 -10.05
CA ARG A 73 -0.43 5.84 -10.09
C ARG A 73 0.57 6.97 -10.19
N ARG A 74 0.35 7.93 -11.07
CA ARG A 74 1.23 9.09 -11.21
C ARG A 74 1.34 9.91 -9.94
N ARG A 75 0.20 10.14 -9.27
CA ARG A 75 0.18 10.94 -8.05
C ARG A 75 0.97 10.31 -6.92
N TYR A 76 0.94 8.99 -6.80
CA TYR A 76 1.36 8.31 -5.58
C TYR A 76 2.51 7.32 -5.73
N SER A 77 3.06 7.13 -6.94
CA SER A 77 4.15 6.19 -7.13
C SER A 77 5.39 6.52 -6.30
N ILE A 78 5.75 7.79 -6.22
CA ILE A 78 6.93 8.21 -5.44
C ILE A 78 6.69 7.97 -3.95
N GLN A 79 5.51 8.29 -3.45
CA GLN A 79 5.16 8.03 -2.05
C GLN A 79 5.28 6.55 -1.70
N LEU A 80 4.77 5.68 -2.57
CA LEU A 80 4.82 4.25 -2.34
C LEU A 80 6.25 3.70 -2.46
N ASP A 81 7.07 4.29 -3.31
CA ASP A 81 8.48 3.94 -3.37
C ASP A 81 9.20 4.27 -2.06
N TYR A 82 8.91 5.41 -1.46
CA TYR A 82 9.45 5.75 -0.14
C TYR A 82 8.99 4.78 0.93
N TYR A 83 7.72 4.40 0.90
CA TYR A 83 7.18 3.40 1.84
C TYR A 83 7.93 2.07 1.69
N ALA A 84 8.16 1.64 0.45
CA ALA A 84 8.87 0.40 0.18
C ALA A 84 10.31 0.44 0.73
N MET A 85 11.02 1.54 0.51
CA MET A 85 12.36 1.71 1.03
C MET A 85 12.38 1.68 2.56
N ALA A 86 11.47 2.40 3.19
CA ALA A 86 11.39 2.45 4.66
C ALA A 86 11.11 1.08 5.24
N LEU A 87 10.12 0.36 4.72
CA LEU A 87 9.78 -0.96 5.25
C LEU A 87 10.85 -2.00 5.01
N SER A 88 11.53 -1.95 3.87
CA SER A 88 12.64 -2.87 3.62
C SER A 88 13.77 -2.65 4.62
N GLN A 89 14.05 -1.40 5.00
CA GLN A 89 15.04 -1.10 6.04
C GLN A 89 14.60 -1.59 7.41
N ILE A 90 13.34 -1.35 7.77
CA ILE A 90 12.80 -1.71 9.09
C ILE A 90 12.72 -3.23 9.26
N THR A 91 12.24 -3.93 8.24
CA THR A 91 11.93 -5.36 8.35
C THR A 91 13.01 -6.28 7.81
N GLY A 92 13.86 -5.79 6.93
CA GLY A 92 14.81 -6.63 6.21
C GLY A 92 14.18 -7.49 5.12
N LEU A 93 12.89 -7.31 4.84
CA LEU A 93 12.18 -8.11 3.86
C LEU A 93 12.03 -7.35 2.53
N LYS A 94 11.88 -8.11 1.46
CA LYS A 94 11.60 -7.56 0.14
C LYS A 94 10.16 -7.13 0.02
N VAL A 95 9.93 -6.04 -0.71
CA VAL A 95 8.57 -5.63 -1.09
C VAL A 95 8.16 -6.37 -2.36
N LYS A 96 7.09 -7.14 -2.25
CA LYS A 96 6.52 -7.93 -3.32
C LYS A 96 5.56 -7.12 -4.17
N GLU A 97 4.75 -6.29 -3.52
CA GLU A 97 3.70 -5.51 -4.17
C GLU A 97 3.45 -4.19 -3.45
N LYS A 98 3.16 -3.17 -4.22
CA LYS A 98 2.67 -1.87 -3.73
C LYS A 98 1.30 -1.67 -4.34
N VAL A 99 0.28 -1.49 -3.49
CA VAL A 99 -1.12 -1.45 -3.91
C VAL A 99 -1.77 -0.16 -3.41
N ILE A 100 -2.47 0.53 -4.31
CA ILE A 100 -3.41 1.58 -3.94
C ILE A 100 -4.80 0.97 -3.96
N TYR A 101 -5.55 1.09 -2.87
CA TYR A 101 -6.97 0.80 -2.92
C TYR A 101 -7.74 2.11 -3.05
N SER A 102 -8.43 2.27 -4.17
CA SER A 102 -9.23 3.45 -4.45
C SER A 102 -10.67 3.21 -4.02
N PHE A 103 -11.13 3.95 -3.01
CA PHE A 103 -12.53 3.86 -2.60
C PHE A 103 -13.45 4.47 -3.65
N ALA A 104 -12.99 5.49 -4.37
CA ALA A 104 -13.79 6.10 -5.45
C ALA A 104 -14.05 5.12 -6.59
N LEU A 105 -13.03 4.34 -6.97
CA LEU A 105 -13.15 3.36 -8.05
C LEU A 105 -13.65 1.99 -7.56
N GLY A 106 -13.59 1.74 -6.25
CA GLY A 106 -13.98 0.45 -5.65
C GLY A 106 -13.06 -0.69 -6.03
N ARG A 107 -11.78 -0.44 -6.24
CA ARG A 107 -10.82 -1.47 -6.67
C ARG A 107 -9.40 -1.16 -6.26
N SER A 108 -8.56 -2.19 -6.27
CA SER A 108 -7.15 -2.07 -6.03
C SER A 108 -6.37 -1.90 -7.33
N LEU A 109 -5.27 -1.14 -7.24
CA LEU A 109 -4.36 -0.88 -8.35
C LEU A 109 -2.95 -1.22 -7.91
N THR A 110 -2.25 -2.02 -8.70
CA THR A 110 -0.84 -2.31 -8.44
C THR A 110 0.00 -1.16 -8.99
N VAL A 111 0.99 -0.75 -8.21
CA VAL A 111 1.94 0.30 -8.60
C VAL A 111 3.31 -0.33 -8.77
N GLU A 112 3.95 -0.07 -9.88
CA GLU A 112 5.29 -0.61 -10.17
C GLU A 112 6.42 0.25 -9.64
#